data_3655551b7983129fa6ea9b79142f5c76
#
_entry.id   3655551b7983129fa6ea9b79142f5c76
#
_cell.length_a   1.000
_cell.length_b   1.000
_cell.length_c   1.000
_cell.angle_alpha   90.00
_cell.angle_beta   90.00
_cell.angle_gamma   90.00
#
_symmetry.space_group_name_H-M   'P 1'
#
loop_
_entity.id
_entity.type
_entity.pdbx_description
1 polymer ?
#
loop_
_entity_poly.entity_id
_entity_poly.type
_entity_poly.pdbx_seq_one_letter_code
_entity_poly.pdbx_strand_id
1 'polypeptide(L)' 'NDKSKFIKLTEKEVKILVELKPPRRASKKHLLEKVWDYNPNIKTSTVETHIHRLRKKLHQTLNSKLTIKYEKFKYYVT' A
#
# COMPACT_ATOMS: atom_id res chain seq x y z
N ASN A 1 15.43 21.14 9.72
CA ASN A 1 15.85 20.03 9.10
C ASN A 1 14.72 19.09 8.73
N ASP A 2 15.01 18.15 7.93
CA ASP A 2 13.97 17.41 7.27
C ASP A 2 13.66 16.05 7.87
N LYS A 3 14.20 15.78 9.03
CA LYS A 3 13.99 14.48 9.64
C LYS A 3 12.53 14.21 9.92
N SER A 4 11.78 15.23 10.28
CA SER A 4 10.36 15.07 10.57
C SER A 4 9.56 14.73 9.31
N LYS A 5 10.14 14.90 8.15
CA LYS A 5 9.44 14.66 6.89
C LYS A 5 9.60 13.26 6.36
N PHE A 6 10.46 12.48 7.00
CA PHE A 6 10.64 11.10 6.56
C PHE A 6 9.52 10.22 7.06
N ILE A 7 9.07 9.34 6.19
CA ILE A 7 8.15 8.30 6.56
C ILE A 7 8.90 6.98 6.55
N LYS A 8 8.82 6.28 7.65
CA LYS A 8 9.44 4.97 7.72
C LYS A 8 8.44 3.92 7.28
N LEU A 9 8.65 3.36 6.12
CA LEU A 9 7.78 2.32 5.60
C LEU A 9 8.33 0.94 5.95
N THR A 10 7.42 0.03 6.23
CA THR A 10 7.81 -1.36 6.43
C THR A 10 8.09 -2.01 5.08
N GLU A 11 8.74 -3.17 5.12
CA GLU A 11 9.01 -3.91 3.90
C GLU A 11 7.73 -4.22 3.12
N LYS A 12 6.69 -4.62 3.84
CA LYS A 12 5.42 -4.93 3.18
C LYS A 12 4.80 -3.70 2.54
N GLU A 13 4.90 -2.57 3.20
CA GLU A 13 4.36 -1.33 2.66
C GLU A 13 5.08 -0.93 1.39
N VAL A 14 6.41 -1.09 1.36
CA VAL A 14 7.17 -0.79 0.15
C VAL A 14 6.74 -1.72 -0.98
N LYS A 15 6.59 -3.00 -0.70
CA LYS A 15 6.17 -3.95 -1.72
C LYS A 15 4.79 -3.61 -2.27
N ILE A 16 3.88 -3.17 -1.39
CA ILE A 16 2.56 -2.76 -1.85
C ILE A 16 2.67 -1.59 -2.82
N LEU A 17 3.45 -0.59 -2.47
CA LEU A 17 3.61 0.57 -3.36
C LEU A 17 4.21 0.19 -4.69
N VAL A 18 5.16 -0.73 -4.69
CA VAL A 18 5.75 -1.20 -5.94
C VAL A 18 4.68 -1.84 -6.83
N GLU A 19 3.78 -2.63 -6.24
CA GLU A 19 2.73 -3.28 -7.01
C GLU A 19 1.65 -2.30 -7.49
N LEU A 20 1.55 -1.15 -6.82
CA LEU A 20 0.56 -0.14 -7.19
C LEU A 20 1.15 1.03 -7.96
N LYS A 21 2.42 0.94 -8.32
CA LYS A 21 3.07 2.02 -9.07
C LYS A 21 2.31 2.25 -10.38
N PRO A 22 1.91 3.50 -10.65
CA PRO A 22 1.14 3.78 -11.85
C PRO A 22 1.85 3.31 -13.12
N PRO A 23 1.11 2.81 -14.08
CA PRO A 23 -0.35 2.73 -14.14
C PRO A 23 -0.93 1.44 -13.56
N ARG A 24 -0.19 0.75 -12.73
CA ARG A 24 -0.62 -0.54 -12.23
C ARG A 24 -1.79 -0.43 -11.27
N ARG A 25 -2.59 -1.49 -11.26
CA ARG A 25 -3.65 -1.68 -10.28
C ARG A 25 -3.56 -3.09 -9.77
N ALA A 26 -3.96 -3.31 -8.52
CA ALA A 26 -3.84 -4.62 -7.91
C ALA A 26 -5.05 -4.92 -7.04
N SER A 27 -5.60 -6.12 -7.19
CA SER A 27 -6.64 -6.59 -6.32
C SER A 27 -6.04 -7.02 -4.98
N LYS A 28 -6.92 -7.22 -3.99
CA LYS A 28 -6.46 -7.76 -2.70
C LYS A 28 -5.77 -9.10 -2.89
N LYS A 29 -6.34 -9.94 -3.74
CA LYS A 29 -5.75 -11.26 -4.01
C LYS A 29 -4.37 -11.13 -4.64
N HIS A 30 -4.23 -10.21 -5.59
CA HIS A 30 -2.94 -9.98 -6.24
C HIS A 30 -1.89 -9.54 -5.20
N LEU A 31 -2.28 -8.66 -4.29
CA LEU A 31 -1.37 -8.20 -3.26
C LEU A 31 -0.99 -9.33 -2.30
N LEU A 32 -1.95 -10.20 -1.97
CA LEU A 32 -1.62 -11.38 -1.17
C LEU A 32 -0.57 -12.25 -1.86
N GLU A 33 -0.71 -12.41 -3.16
CA GLU A 33 0.23 -13.23 -3.93
C GLU A 33 1.62 -12.61 -3.99
N LYS A 34 1.68 -11.34 -4.27
CA LYS A 34 2.96 -10.69 -4.55
C LYS A 34 3.67 -10.19 -3.29
N VAL A 35 2.92 -9.80 -2.30
CA VAL A 35 3.50 -9.23 -1.07
C VAL A 35 3.66 -10.28 0.02
N TRP A 36 2.76 -11.23 0.09
CA TRP A 36 2.76 -12.28 1.13
C TRP A 36 2.98 -13.69 0.57
N ASP A 37 3.41 -13.80 -0.67
CA ASP A 37 3.85 -15.07 -1.27
C ASP A 37 2.82 -16.19 -1.19
N TYR A 38 1.55 -15.86 -1.41
CA TYR A 38 0.48 -16.87 -1.39
C TYR A 38 0.31 -17.57 -0.06
N ASN A 39 0.72 -16.97 1.02
CA ASN A 39 0.59 -17.62 2.31
C ASN A 39 -0.89 -17.84 2.63
N PRO A 40 -1.35 -19.10 2.74
CA PRO A 40 -2.78 -19.37 2.97
C PRO A 40 -3.27 -18.92 4.33
N ASN A 41 -2.36 -18.62 5.25
CA ASN A 41 -2.74 -18.14 6.57
C ASN A 41 -2.98 -16.65 6.62
N ILE A 42 -2.73 -15.95 5.53
CA ILE A 42 -2.92 -14.50 5.47
C ILE A 42 -4.27 -14.21 4.82
N LYS A 43 -5.10 -13.46 5.53
CA LYS A 43 -6.44 -13.12 5.05
C LYS A 43 -6.42 -11.78 4.32
N THR A 44 -7.44 -11.54 3.50
CA THR A 44 -7.55 -10.27 2.79
C THR A 44 -7.66 -9.08 3.75
N SER A 45 -8.19 -9.31 4.96
CA SER A 45 -8.25 -8.25 5.95
C SER A 45 -6.86 -7.76 6.34
N THR A 46 -5.84 -8.62 6.23
CA THR A 46 -4.47 -8.20 6.47
C THR A 46 -4.04 -7.17 5.43
N VAL A 47 -4.40 -7.40 4.18
CA VAL A 47 -4.13 -6.43 3.12
C VAL A 47 -4.81 -5.11 3.43
N GLU A 48 -6.07 -5.15 3.82
CA GLU A 48 -6.84 -3.95 4.14
C GLU A 48 -6.20 -3.16 5.26
N THR A 49 -5.75 -3.86 6.30
CA THR A 49 -5.10 -3.20 7.43
C THR A 49 -3.81 -2.51 7.00
N HIS A 50 -3.00 -3.19 6.19
CA HIS A 50 -1.76 -2.59 5.71
C HIS A 50 -2.02 -1.40 4.80
N ILE A 51 -3.01 -1.48 3.95
CA ILE A 51 -3.39 -0.36 3.09
C ILE A 51 -3.84 0.83 3.93
N HIS A 52 -4.64 0.55 4.97
CA HIS A 52 -5.12 1.62 5.84
C HIS A 52 -3.95 2.34 6.52
N ARG A 53 -3.01 1.58 7.04
CA ARG A 53 -1.83 2.17 7.69
C ARG A 53 -0.98 2.96 6.71
N LEU A 54 -0.82 2.41 5.51
CA LEU A 54 -0.04 3.06 4.48
C LEU A 54 -0.69 4.38 4.05
N ARG A 55 -2.02 4.40 3.91
CA ARG A 55 -2.74 5.63 3.61
C ARG A 55 -2.47 6.69 4.66
N LYS A 56 -2.52 6.30 5.93
CA LYS A 56 -2.26 7.26 7.01
C LYS A 56 -0.84 7.81 6.92
N LYS A 57 0.12 6.96 6.65
CA LYS A 57 1.50 7.41 6.52
C LYS A 57 1.67 8.38 5.37
N LEU A 58 1.07 8.07 4.23
CA LEU A 58 1.15 8.95 3.07
C LEU A 58 0.49 10.29 3.35
N HIS A 59 -0.60 10.28 4.10
CA HIS A 59 -1.29 11.53 4.47
C HIS A 59 -0.44 12.40 5.38
N GLN A 60 0.40 11.79 6.19
CA GLN A 60 1.22 12.52 7.14
C GLN A 60 2.46 13.13 6.51
N THR A 61 2.73 12.81 5.26
CA THR A 61 3.87 13.36 4.55
C THR A 61 3.52 14.75 4.03
N LEU A 62 4.39 15.70 4.29
CA LEU A 62 4.11 17.11 3.99
C LEU A 62 3.69 17.37 2.57
N ASN A 63 4.35 16.77 1.61
CA ASN A 63 4.08 17.05 0.22
C ASN A 63 3.44 15.88 -0.49
N SER A 64 2.84 14.99 0.27
CA SER A 64 2.27 13.81 -0.36
C SER A 64 1.01 14.17 -1.12
N LYS A 65 1.03 13.93 -2.40
CA LYS A 65 -0.16 14.00 -3.22
C LYS A 65 -0.62 12.60 -3.60
N LEU A 66 0.08 11.60 -3.10
CA LEU A 66 -0.26 10.23 -3.40
C LEU A 66 -1.39 9.76 -2.51
N THR A 67 -2.36 9.15 -3.12
CA THR A 67 -3.49 8.58 -2.41
C THR A 67 -3.74 7.19 -2.97
N ILE A 68 -4.02 6.25 -2.09
CA ILE A 68 -4.37 4.90 -2.52
C ILE A 68 -5.89 4.83 -2.59
N LYS A 69 -6.40 4.56 -3.77
CA LYS A 69 -7.84 4.45 -4.00
C LYS A 69 -8.21 3.02 -4.31
N TYR A 70 -9.50 2.74 -4.19
CA TYR A 70 -10.02 1.40 -4.44
C TYR A 70 -11.24 1.52 -5.33
N GLU A 71 -11.18 0.87 -6.49
CA GLU A 71 -12.26 0.95 -7.46
C GLU A 71 -12.30 -0.34 -8.26
N LYS A 72 -13.49 -0.85 -8.49
CA LYS A 72 -13.65 -2.07 -9.29
C LYS A 72 -12.79 -3.21 -8.77
N PHE A 73 -12.76 -3.34 -7.45
CA PHE A 73 -12.05 -4.42 -6.76
C PHE A 73 -10.53 -4.33 -6.88
N LYS A 74 -9.99 -3.18 -7.25
CA LYS A 74 -8.55 -3.00 -7.34
C LYS A 74 -8.11 -1.72 -6.66
N TYR A 75 -6.95 -1.79 -6.05
CA TYR A 75 -6.29 -0.61 -5.50
C TYR A 75 -5.43 0.03 -6.57
N TYR A 76 -5.27 1.32 -6.48
CA TYR A 76 -4.36 2.06 -7.34
C TYR A 76 -3.92 3.36 -6.66
N VAL A 77 -2.81 3.88 -7.12
CA VAL A 77 -2.25 5.12 -6.59
C VAL A 77 -2.49 6.24 -7.60
N THR A 78 -2.88 7.38 -7.08
CA THR A 78 -3.14 8.55 -7.93
C THR A 78 -2.64 9.82 -7.26
#